data_bc309d3c7d0d27555debce443dffbf4c
#
_entry.id   bc309d3c7d0d27555debce443dffbf4c
#
_cell.length_a   1.000
_cell.length_b   1.000
_cell.length_c   1.000
_cell.angle_alpha   90.00
_cell.angle_beta   90.00
_cell.angle_gamma   90.00
#
_symmetry.space_group_name_H-M   'P 1'
#
loop_
_entity.id
_entity.type
_entity.pdbx_description
1 polymer ?
#
loop_
_entity_poly.entity_id
_entity_poly.type
_entity_poly.pdbx_seq_one_letter_code
_entity_poly.pdbx_strand_id
1 'polypeptide(L)'
;MGWNSWDCYGTSVTEEEVLANAAFMARHLLPFGWDTVVVDIQWYEPGARAGGYNDGAELELDPYGRQLPAPNRFPSAASGLGFKPLADRIHGLGLKFGLHIMRGIPRQAVRDALPVEGTDATADQVADTSSVCEWNTDNFGLDHGHPGAQAYYDSQLRLFASWGVDFIKADDILGPYFAEEIAAYRRAIDRSGGTWSSACRLAGPCPWHTLSICAPMLTCGGFRTTSGTAGRMWRRSLPGWHAGLPTSGPGAGRTRTCCRWGGSRCGPSGGLHGSRA
;
A
#
# COMPACT_ATOMS: atom_id res chain seq x y z
N MET A 1 11.51 10.14 0.89
CA MET A 1 10.32 10.00 1.78
C MET A 1 9.06 10.04 0.94
N GLY A 2 7.90 9.58 1.45
CA GLY A 2 6.69 9.52 0.64
C GLY A 2 5.40 9.70 1.42
N TRP A 3 4.34 9.98 0.68
CA TRP A 3 2.97 9.97 1.15
C TRP A 3 2.33 8.61 0.83
N ASN A 4 1.49 8.13 1.73
CA ASN A 4 0.74 6.90 1.58
C ASN A 4 -0.75 7.21 1.79
N SER A 5 -1.62 6.71 0.92
CA SER A 5 -3.05 7.00 0.96
C SER A 5 -3.77 6.44 2.18
N TRP A 6 -3.23 5.39 2.81
CA TRP A 6 -3.85 4.75 3.97
C TRP A 6 -4.16 5.71 5.11
N ASP A 7 -3.21 6.57 5.47
CA ASP A 7 -3.34 7.45 6.64
C ASP A 7 -4.46 8.49 6.49
N CYS A 8 -4.88 8.79 5.27
CA CYS A 8 -5.91 9.80 4.98
C CYS A 8 -7.24 9.19 4.54
N TYR A 9 -7.20 8.11 3.75
CA TYR A 9 -8.36 7.58 3.03
C TYR A 9 -8.68 6.12 3.38
N GLY A 10 -7.80 5.42 4.10
CA GLY A 10 -7.94 3.98 4.31
C GLY A 10 -7.97 3.24 2.96
N THR A 11 -8.99 2.42 2.75
CA THR A 11 -9.18 1.64 1.53
C THR A 11 -9.86 2.40 0.38
N SER A 12 -10.39 3.60 0.63
CA SER A 12 -11.35 4.28 -0.26
C SER A 12 -10.75 5.30 -1.24
N VAL A 13 -9.43 5.44 -1.27
CA VAL A 13 -8.75 6.46 -2.11
C VAL A 13 -9.16 6.38 -3.58
N THR A 14 -9.34 7.53 -4.20
CA THR A 14 -9.67 7.70 -5.62
C THR A 14 -8.50 8.28 -6.41
N GLU A 15 -8.53 8.15 -7.74
CA GLU A 15 -7.54 8.75 -8.64
C GLU A 15 -7.43 10.27 -8.46
N GLU A 16 -8.55 10.96 -8.31
CA GLU A 16 -8.58 12.41 -8.10
C GLU A 16 -7.85 12.80 -6.80
N GLU A 17 -8.09 12.07 -5.71
CA GLU A 17 -7.44 12.31 -4.43
C GLU A 17 -5.94 12.03 -4.48
N VAL A 18 -5.53 10.96 -5.16
CA VAL A 18 -4.10 10.65 -5.37
C VAL A 18 -3.42 11.80 -6.13
N LEU A 19 -4.02 12.27 -7.21
CA LEU A 19 -3.46 13.36 -8.02
C LEU A 19 -3.42 14.69 -7.29
N ALA A 20 -4.43 15.01 -6.48
CA ALA A 20 -4.45 16.21 -5.66
C ALA A 20 -3.30 16.22 -4.64
N ASN A 21 -3.08 15.08 -3.97
CA ASN A 21 -1.97 14.93 -3.03
C ASN A 21 -0.60 14.94 -3.75
N ALA A 22 -0.48 14.30 -4.91
CA ALA A 22 0.73 14.34 -5.72
C ALA A 22 1.08 15.77 -6.16
N ALA A 23 0.11 16.54 -6.63
CA ALA A 23 0.32 17.94 -7.01
C ALA A 23 0.76 18.82 -5.83
N PHE A 24 0.18 18.59 -4.64
CA PHE A 24 0.62 19.27 -3.41
C PHE A 24 2.06 18.89 -3.05
N MET A 25 2.39 17.60 -3.09
CA MET A 25 3.74 17.10 -2.80
C MET A 25 4.78 17.69 -3.76
N ALA A 26 4.51 17.69 -5.06
CA ALA A 26 5.42 18.24 -6.06
C ALA A 26 5.72 19.70 -5.80
N ARG A 27 4.70 20.49 -5.43
CA ARG A 27 4.86 21.93 -5.19
C ARG A 27 5.55 22.26 -3.88
N HIS A 28 5.28 21.49 -2.81
CA HIS A 28 5.61 21.93 -1.45
C HIS A 28 6.60 21.01 -0.72
N LEU A 29 6.72 19.74 -1.10
CA LEU A 29 7.46 18.75 -0.33
C LEU A 29 8.61 18.10 -1.12
N LEU A 30 8.54 18.08 -2.44
CA LEU A 30 9.59 17.51 -3.30
C LEU A 30 10.98 18.12 -3.05
N PRO A 31 11.14 19.46 -2.84
CA PRO A 31 12.43 20.05 -2.53
C PRO A 31 13.05 19.55 -1.21
N PHE A 32 12.24 18.93 -0.34
CA PHE A 32 12.66 18.37 0.94
C PHE A 32 12.83 16.85 0.90
N GLY A 33 12.84 16.24 -0.30
CA GLY A 33 13.05 14.80 -0.50
C GLY A 33 11.80 13.93 -0.28
N TRP A 34 10.60 14.51 -0.32
CA TRP A 34 9.33 13.76 -0.37
C TRP A 34 8.96 13.53 -1.82
N ASP A 35 9.34 12.38 -2.35
CA ASP A 35 9.36 12.10 -3.79
C ASP A 35 8.49 10.92 -4.21
N THR A 36 7.82 10.22 -3.28
CA THR A 36 7.11 8.99 -3.57
C THR A 36 5.65 9.07 -3.12
N VAL A 37 4.72 8.75 -4.01
CA VAL A 37 3.27 8.65 -3.76
C VAL A 37 2.88 7.18 -3.81
N VAL A 38 2.29 6.65 -2.71
CA VAL A 38 1.87 5.25 -2.61
C VAL A 38 0.35 5.14 -2.55
N VAL A 39 -0.23 4.39 -3.48
CA VAL A 39 -1.63 3.95 -3.41
C VAL A 39 -1.69 2.67 -2.58
N ASP A 40 -2.44 2.73 -1.47
CA ASP A 40 -2.55 1.64 -0.50
C ASP A 40 -3.72 0.70 -0.81
N ILE A 41 -3.83 -0.40 -0.04
CA ILE A 41 -4.93 -1.36 -0.07
C ILE A 41 -6.30 -0.63 0.06
N GLN A 42 -7.38 -1.00 -0.49
CA GLN A 42 -7.70 -2.05 -1.49
C GLN A 42 -7.99 -1.39 -2.84
N TRP A 43 -6.97 -0.93 -3.55
CA TRP A 43 -7.11 -0.22 -4.82
C TRP A 43 -7.83 -1.05 -5.91
N TYR A 44 -7.87 -2.36 -5.75
CA TYR A 44 -8.45 -3.34 -6.65
C TYR A 44 -9.91 -3.73 -6.33
N GLU A 45 -10.51 -3.15 -5.28
CA GLU A 45 -11.84 -3.50 -4.80
C GLU A 45 -12.83 -2.37 -5.11
N PRO A 46 -13.84 -2.59 -5.99
CA PRO A 46 -14.77 -1.53 -6.43
C PRO A 46 -15.65 -0.97 -5.32
N GLY A 47 -16.01 -1.79 -4.33
CA GLY A 47 -16.88 -1.43 -3.21
C GLY A 47 -16.13 -0.92 -1.97
N ALA A 48 -14.81 -0.71 -2.04
CA ALA A 48 -13.99 -0.32 -0.90
C ALA A 48 -14.48 0.98 -0.24
N ARG A 49 -14.52 0.98 1.10
CA ARG A 49 -15.05 2.08 1.92
C ARG A 49 -14.07 2.47 3.01
N ALA A 50 -14.05 3.74 3.36
CA ALA A 50 -13.29 4.18 4.52
C ALA A 50 -13.78 3.48 5.81
N GLY A 51 -12.83 3.04 6.65
CA GLY A 51 -13.14 2.49 7.98
C GLY A 51 -13.05 0.97 8.11
N GLY A 52 -12.57 0.25 7.09
CA GLY A 52 -12.32 -1.18 7.19
C GLY A 52 -12.24 -1.89 5.85
N TYR A 53 -11.98 -3.19 5.91
CA TYR A 53 -11.95 -4.07 4.75
C TYR A 53 -13.33 -4.70 4.52
N ASN A 54 -13.66 -5.00 3.26
CA ASN A 54 -14.84 -5.79 2.91
C ASN A 54 -14.41 -7.26 2.83
N ASP A 55 -14.81 -8.05 3.80
CA ASP A 55 -14.53 -9.49 3.79
C ASP A 55 -15.23 -10.17 2.61
N GLY A 56 -14.47 -10.99 1.87
CA GLY A 56 -15.00 -11.73 0.71
C GLY A 56 -15.42 -10.85 -0.46
N ALA A 57 -14.84 -9.65 -0.58
CA ALA A 57 -15.12 -8.74 -1.69
C ALA A 57 -14.76 -9.36 -3.05
N GLU A 58 -15.54 -9.04 -4.07
CA GLU A 58 -15.19 -9.33 -5.46
C GLU A 58 -14.16 -8.27 -5.92
N LEU A 59 -13.02 -8.77 -6.40
CA LEU A 59 -11.88 -7.96 -6.79
C LEU A 59 -11.84 -7.80 -8.31
N GLU A 60 -11.31 -6.67 -8.79
CA GLU A 60 -10.94 -6.53 -10.19
C GLU A 60 -9.68 -7.34 -10.46
N LEU A 61 -9.82 -8.39 -11.29
CA LEU A 61 -8.72 -9.28 -11.67
C LEU A 61 -8.58 -9.36 -13.19
N ASP A 62 -7.37 -9.60 -13.64
CA ASP A 62 -7.11 -9.98 -15.02
C ASP A 62 -7.31 -11.51 -15.23
N PRO A 63 -7.22 -12.01 -16.48
CA PRO A 63 -7.40 -13.43 -16.76
C PRO A 63 -6.39 -14.38 -16.09
N TYR A 64 -5.33 -13.85 -15.49
CA TYR A 64 -4.29 -14.60 -14.76
C TYR A 64 -4.40 -14.41 -13.24
N GLY A 65 -5.51 -13.87 -12.74
CA GLY A 65 -5.75 -13.67 -11.31
C GLY A 65 -4.90 -12.56 -10.68
N ARG A 66 -4.32 -11.65 -11.47
CA ARG A 66 -3.59 -10.49 -10.95
C ARG A 66 -4.55 -9.33 -10.75
N GLN A 67 -4.39 -8.62 -9.65
CA GLN A 67 -5.25 -7.49 -9.29
C GLN A 67 -5.11 -6.33 -10.29
N LEU A 68 -6.25 -5.76 -10.68
CA LEU A 68 -6.37 -4.57 -11.52
C LEU A 68 -6.97 -3.40 -10.72
N PRO A 69 -6.65 -2.14 -11.06
CA PRO A 69 -7.28 -0.99 -10.41
C PRO A 69 -8.79 -0.97 -10.65
N ALA A 70 -9.57 -0.75 -9.60
CA ALA A 70 -11.02 -0.63 -9.68
C ALA A 70 -11.43 0.59 -10.54
N PRO A 71 -12.10 0.40 -11.71
CA PRO A 71 -12.29 1.47 -12.69
C PRO A 71 -13.19 2.62 -12.20
N ASN A 72 -14.10 2.32 -11.27
CA ASN A 72 -14.98 3.31 -10.66
C ASN A 72 -14.24 4.29 -9.74
N ARG A 73 -13.07 3.91 -9.22
CA ARG A 73 -12.20 4.76 -8.38
C ARG A 73 -10.99 5.28 -9.13
N PHE A 74 -10.50 4.52 -10.10
CA PHE A 74 -9.36 4.85 -10.96
C PHE A 74 -9.81 4.84 -12.42
N PRO A 75 -10.59 5.85 -12.87
CA PRO A 75 -11.22 5.83 -14.19
C PRO A 75 -10.24 5.78 -15.36
N SER A 76 -9.01 6.26 -15.20
CA SER A 76 -7.99 6.15 -16.24
C SER A 76 -7.56 4.70 -16.50
N ALA A 77 -7.76 3.79 -15.53
CA ALA A 77 -7.47 2.36 -15.69
C ALA A 77 -8.49 1.63 -16.58
N ALA A 78 -9.68 2.18 -16.81
CA ALA A 78 -10.73 1.58 -17.66
C ALA A 78 -10.28 1.37 -19.11
N SER A 79 -9.18 2.00 -19.53
CA SER A 79 -8.56 1.79 -20.85
C SER A 79 -7.84 0.45 -21.00
N GLY A 80 -7.77 -0.38 -19.96
CA GLY A 80 -7.00 -1.64 -19.94
C GLY A 80 -5.49 -1.44 -19.71
N LEU A 81 -5.04 -0.21 -19.45
CA LEU A 81 -3.64 0.13 -19.21
C LEU A 81 -3.23 0.08 -17.73
N GLY A 82 -4.13 -0.39 -16.84
CA GLY A 82 -3.91 -0.43 -15.41
C GLY A 82 -3.56 0.95 -14.85
N PHE A 83 -2.59 1.01 -13.95
CA PHE A 83 -2.16 2.29 -13.37
C PHE A 83 -1.23 3.13 -14.27
N LYS A 84 -0.89 2.67 -15.48
CA LYS A 84 0.05 3.42 -16.32
C LYS A 84 -0.32 4.89 -16.54
N PRO A 85 -1.58 5.26 -16.86
CA PRO A 85 -1.93 6.67 -17.04
C PRO A 85 -1.76 7.51 -15.75
N LEU A 86 -2.07 6.94 -14.59
CA LEU A 86 -1.87 7.60 -13.30
C LEU A 86 -0.38 7.76 -12.98
N ALA A 87 0.41 6.69 -13.17
CA ALA A 87 1.86 6.72 -12.97
C ALA A 87 2.54 7.76 -13.87
N ASP A 88 2.19 7.82 -15.16
CA ASP A 88 2.73 8.80 -16.10
C ASP A 88 2.45 10.26 -15.64
N ARG A 89 1.26 10.52 -15.08
CA ARG A 89 0.91 11.84 -14.52
C ARG A 89 1.73 12.17 -13.29
N ILE A 90 1.97 11.20 -12.39
CA ILE A 90 2.78 11.35 -11.18
C ILE A 90 4.25 11.57 -11.56
N HIS A 91 4.77 10.82 -12.52
CA HIS A 91 6.11 11.02 -13.08
C HIS A 91 6.27 12.40 -13.72
N GLY A 92 5.26 12.87 -14.43
CA GLY A 92 5.24 14.22 -15.00
C GLY A 92 5.33 15.34 -13.96
N LEU A 93 5.03 15.06 -12.69
CA LEU A 93 5.23 15.95 -11.55
C LEU A 93 6.62 15.83 -10.91
N GLY A 94 7.49 14.96 -11.42
CA GLY A 94 8.82 14.66 -10.85
C GLY A 94 8.78 13.73 -9.63
N LEU A 95 7.65 13.05 -9.40
CA LEU A 95 7.46 12.12 -8.29
C LEU A 95 7.55 10.67 -8.77
N LYS A 96 7.75 9.74 -7.83
CA LYS A 96 7.69 8.30 -8.02
C LYS A 96 6.32 7.76 -7.65
N PHE A 97 5.88 6.72 -8.35
CA PHE A 97 4.63 6.02 -8.08
C PHE A 97 4.89 4.70 -7.35
N GLY A 98 4.21 4.50 -6.24
CA GLY A 98 4.27 3.29 -5.42
C GLY A 98 2.92 2.62 -5.26
N LEU A 99 2.95 1.31 -5.02
CA LEU A 99 1.77 0.49 -4.89
C LEU A 99 1.87 -0.43 -3.68
N HIS A 100 0.78 -0.57 -2.92
CA HIS A 100 0.65 -1.58 -1.88
C HIS A 100 0.27 -2.93 -2.49
N ILE A 101 0.86 -3.99 -1.98
CA ILE A 101 0.50 -5.37 -2.30
C ILE A 101 0.36 -6.21 -1.03
N MET A 102 -0.61 -7.13 -1.04
CA MET A 102 -0.69 -8.23 -0.07
C MET A 102 0.16 -9.39 -0.56
N ARG A 103 0.75 -10.17 0.36
CA ARG A 103 1.38 -11.45 -0.01
C ARG A 103 0.36 -12.41 -0.60
N GLY A 104 0.87 -13.35 -1.40
CA GLY A 104 0.09 -14.48 -1.89
C GLY A 104 -0.72 -14.18 -3.15
N ILE A 105 -1.83 -14.91 -3.31
CA ILE A 105 -2.67 -14.92 -4.50
C ILE A 105 -4.13 -14.68 -4.11
N PRO A 106 -4.93 -13.90 -4.88
CA PRO A 106 -6.34 -13.65 -4.60
C PRO A 106 -7.16 -14.93 -4.43
N ARG A 107 -7.94 -15.00 -3.35
CA ARG A 107 -8.86 -16.15 -3.13
C ARG A 107 -9.85 -16.32 -4.27
N GLN A 108 -10.27 -15.24 -4.91
CA GLN A 108 -11.10 -15.25 -6.09
C GLN A 108 -10.42 -16.00 -7.25
N ALA A 109 -9.12 -15.73 -7.50
CA ALA A 109 -8.37 -16.44 -8.53
C ALA A 109 -8.27 -17.95 -8.23
N VAL A 110 -8.10 -18.32 -6.95
CA VAL A 110 -8.07 -19.72 -6.48
C VAL A 110 -9.43 -20.39 -6.66
N ARG A 111 -10.52 -19.72 -6.24
CA ARG A 111 -11.89 -20.21 -6.42
C ARG A 111 -12.20 -20.51 -7.88
N ASP A 112 -11.77 -19.62 -8.77
CA ASP A 112 -12.09 -19.68 -10.20
C ASP A 112 -11.04 -20.46 -11.01
N ALA A 113 -10.03 -21.06 -10.32
CA ALA A 113 -8.91 -21.82 -10.89
C ALA A 113 -8.26 -21.12 -12.08
N LEU A 114 -8.00 -19.80 -11.95
CA LEU A 114 -7.44 -19.01 -13.03
C LEU A 114 -6.01 -19.46 -13.37
N PRO A 115 -5.59 -19.41 -14.65
CA PRO A 115 -4.27 -19.85 -15.06
C PRO A 115 -3.18 -18.92 -14.50
N VAL A 116 -2.00 -19.49 -14.19
CA VAL A 116 -0.80 -18.72 -13.85
C VAL A 116 -0.01 -18.44 -15.12
N GLU A 117 0.19 -17.17 -15.47
CA GLU A 117 0.84 -16.74 -16.70
C GLU A 117 2.23 -17.38 -16.88
N GLY A 118 2.43 -18.00 -18.06
CA GLY A 118 3.70 -18.61 -18.44
C GLY A 118 3.93 -20.00 -17.86
N THR A 119 2.89 -20.64 -17.33
CA THR A 119 2.92 -22.02 -16.82
C THR A 119 1.68 -22.79 -17.24
N ASP A 120 1.68 -24.12 -17.01
CA ASP A 120 0.49 -24.96 -17.14
C ASP A 120 -0.30 -25.05 -15.83
N ALA A 121 0.13 -24.36 -14.76
CA ALA A 121 -0.50 -24.40 -13.45
C ALA A 121 -1.65 -23.39 -13.34
N THR A 122 -2.58 -23.70 -12.43
CA THR A 122 -3.70 -22.82 -12.07
C THR A 122 -3.53 -22.29 -10.65
N ALA A 123 -4.26 -21.23 -10.31
CA ALA A 123 -4.17 -20.53 -9.03
C ALA A 123 -4.43 -21.44 -7.82
N ASP A 124 -5.37 -22.39 -7.93
CA ASP A 124 -5.68 -23.38 -6.89
C ASP A 124 -4.57 -24.40 -6.67
N GLN A 125 -3.72 -24.65 -7.67
CA GLN A 125 -2.58 -25.57 -7.55
C GLN A 125 -1.35 -24.92 -6.89
N VAL A 126 -1.25 -23.59 -6.97
CA VAL A 126 -0.09 -22.85 -6.42
C VAL A 126 -0.39 -22.17 -5.09
N ALA A 127 -1.65 -22.14 -4.67
CA ALA A 127 -2.07 -21.52 -3.42
C ALA A 127 -1.80 -22.42 -2.22
N ASP A 128 -1.31 -21.84 -1.13
CA ASP A 128 -1.40 -22.42 0.21
C ASP A 128 -2.64 -21.87 0.92
N THR A 129 -3.74 -22.60 0.83
CA THR A 129 -5.04 -22.21 1.41
C THR A 129 -5.06 -22.24 2.94
N SER A 130 -4.05 -22.84 3.59
CA SER A 130 -3.87 -22.83 5.03
C SER A 130 -3.19 -21.55 5.52
N SER A 131 -2.47 -20.86 4.63
CA SER A 131 -1.76 -19.61 4.91
C SER A 131 -2.66 -18.41 4.60
N VAL A 132 -3.23 -17.81 5.65
CA VAL A 132 -4.19 -16.71 5.56
C VAL A 132 -3.68 -15.48 6.30
N CYS A 133 -4.14 -14.30 5.89
CA CYS A 133 -4.00 -13.07 6.64
C CYS A 133 -5.18 -12.94 7.61
N GLU A 134 -4.90 -12.67 8.91
CA GLU A 134 -5.95 -12.60 9.94
C GLU A 134 -6.83 -11.34 9.83
N TRP A 135 -6.29 -10.27 9.27
CA TRP A 135 -6.94 -8.96 9.21
C TRP A 135 -7.47 -8.58 7.82
N ASN A 136 -7.19 -9.39 6.79
CA ASN A 136 -7.69 -9.19 5.43
C ASN A 136 -7.92 -10.53 4.73
N THR A 137 -9.06 -10.67 4.09
CA THR A 137 -9.50 -11.94 3.47
C THR A 137 -9.29 -11.99 1.96
N ASP A 138 -8.55 -11.06 1.37
CA ASP A 138 -8.43 -10.98 -0.10
C ASP A 138 -7.59 -12.12 -0.69
N ASN A 139 -6.50 -12.53 0.02
CA ASN A 139 -5.52 -13.49 -0.51
C ASN A 139 -5.39 -14.75 0.35
N PHE A 140 -4.94 -15.84 -0.28
CA PHE A 140 -4.24 -16.96 0.34
C PHE A 140 -2.73 -16.81 0.16
N GLY A 141 -1.91 -17.51 0.97
CA GLY A 141 -0.47 -17.64 0.71
C GLY A 141 -0.17 -18.42 -0.57
N LEU A 142 1.11 -18.51 -0.92
CA LEU A 142 1.59 -19.36 -2.01
C LEU A 142 2.36 -20.55 -1.49
N ASP A 143 2.21 -21.71 -2.13
CA ASP A 143 3.08 -22.86 -1.93
C ASP A 143 4.42 -22.64 -2.66
N HIS A 144 5.42 -22.14 -1.94
CA HIS A 144 6.76 -21.90 -2.49
C HIS A 144 7.52 -23.17 -2.90
N GLY A 145 7.01 -24.36 -2.57
CA GLY A 145 7.48 -25.62 -3.12
C GLY A 145 7.03 -25.86 -4.55
N HIS A 146 5.98 -25.19 -5.01
CA HIS A 146 5.49 -25.28 -6.37
C HIS A 146 6.11 -24.20 -7.26
N PRO A 147 6.69 -24.56 -8.44
CA PRO A 147 7.36 -23.57 -9.31
C PRO A 147 6.43 -22.47 -9.85
N GLY A 148 5.14 -22.74 -9.94
CA GLY A 148 4.11 -21.76 -10.32
C GLY A 148 3.96 -20.61 -9.33
N ALA A 149 4.32 -20.78 -8.06
CA ALA A 149 4.29 -19.72 -7.05
C ALA A 149 5.23 -18.57 -7.43
N GLN A 150 6.48 -18.90 -7.82
CA GLN A 150 7.42 -17.89 -8.29
C GLN A 150 6.98 -17.28 -9.62
N ALA A 151 6.42 -18.07 -10.54
CA ALA A 151 5.93 -17.57 -11.82
C ALA A 151 4.78 -16.57 -11.65
N TYR A 152 3.88 -16.80 -10.67
CA TYR A 152 2.83 -15.85 -10.33
C TYR A 152 3.40 -14.50 -9.93
N TYR A 153 4.34 -14.44 -8.98
CA TYR A 153 4.99 -13.19 -8.59
C TYR A 153 5.80 -12.56 -9.71
N ASP A 154 6.52 -13.36 -10.51
CA ASP A 154 7.25 -12.84 -11.66
C ASP A 154 6.31 -12.16 -12.68
N SER A 155 5.11 -12.72 -12.90
CA SER A 155 4.09 -12.16 -13.78
C SER A 155 3.47 -10.88 -13.19
N GLN A 156 3.17 -10.88 -11.89
CA GLN A 156 2.59 -9.75 -11.17
C GLN A 156 3.55 -8.55 -11.20
N LEU A 157 4.82 -8.76 -10.89
CA LEU A 157 5.81 -7.67 -10.88
C LEU A 157 6.16 -7.17 -12.28
N ARG A 158 6.11 -8.02 -13.32
CA ARG A 158 6.18 -7.56 -14.72
C ARG A 158 4.99 -6.67 -15.08
N LEU A 159 3.79 -7.04 -14.66
CA LEU A 159 2.61 -6.23 -14.89
C LEU A 159 2.75 -4.84 -14.22
N PHE A 160 3.16 -4.80 -12.96
CA PHE A 160 3.36 -3.54 -12.24
C PHE A 160 4.50 -2.69 -12.82
N ALA A 161 5.59 -3.33 -13.27
CA ALA A 161 6.65 -2.65 -14.01
C ALA A 161 6.13 -2.01 -15.31
N SER A 162 5.24 -2.70 -16.03
CA SER A 162 4.61 -2.17 -17.27
C SER A 162 3.71 -0.95 -17.00
N TRP A 163 3.19 -0.82 -15.79
CA TRP A 163 2.43 0.35 -15.35
C TRP A 163 3.31 1.53 -14.91
N GLY A 164 4.63 1.32 -14.79
CA GLY A 164 5.55 2.35 -14.31
C GLY A 164 5.57 2.47 -12.79
N VAL A 165 5.32 1.38 -12.07
CA VAL A 165 5.45 1.35 -10.60
C VAL A 165 6.93 1.36 -10.23
N ASP A 166 7.34 2.33 -9.38
CA ASP A 166 8.73 2.49 -8.91
C ASP A 166 8.97 1.88 -7.53
N PHE A 167 7.91 1.67 -6.75
CA PHE A 167 8.02 1.29 -5.35
C PHE A 167 6.90 0.34 -4.95
N ILE A 168 7.24 -0.73 -4.22
CA ILE A 168 6.28 -1.67 -3.64
C ILE A 168 6.29 -1.56 -2.12
N LYS A 169 5.11 -1.40 -1.53
CA LYS A 169 4.83 -1.63 -0.11
C LYS A 169 4.22 -3.02 0.00
N ALA A 170 5.05 -4.03 0.30
CA ALA A 170 4.56 -5.39 0.56
C ALA A 170 4.09 -5.53 2.00
N ASP A 171 2.89 -6.07 2.19
CA ASP A 171 2.24 -6.23 3.50
C ASP A 171 1.98 -7.70 3.85
N ASP A 172 1.65 -7.97 5.12
CA ASP A 172 1.44 -9.31 5.69
C ASP A 172 2.63 -10.27 5.55
N ILE A 173 3.87 -9.76 5.64
CA ILE A 173 5.10 -10.56 5.45
C ILE A 173 6.04 -10.55 6.64
N LEU A 174 5.76 -9.77 7.69
CA LEU A 174 6.64 -9.62 8.85
C LEU A 174 6.05 -10.07 10.19
N GLY A 175 4.79 -10.37 10.25
CA GLY A 175 4.14 -10.86 11.47
C GLY A 175 3.03 -11.87 11.17
N PRO A 176 3.34 -13.15 11.02
CA PRO A 176 4.63 -13.84 11.13
C PRO A 176 5.64 -13.47 10.02
N TYR A 177 6.91 -13.84 10.23
CA TYR A 177 7.97 -13.56 9.25
C TYR A 177 7.97 -14.59 8.13
N PHE A 178 7.59 -14.17 6.93
CA PHE A 178 7.51 -15.01 5.73
C PHE A 178 8.75 -14.83 4.85
N ALA A 179 9.85 -15.51 5.19
CA ALA A 179 11.14 -15.37 4.49
C ALA A 179 11.06 -15.73 3.01
N GLU A 180 10.30 -16.78 2.66
CA GLU A 180 10.16 -17.28 1.30
C GLU A 180 9.38 -16.30 0.42
N GLU A 181 8.33 -15.66 0.96
CA GLU A 181 7.59 -14.59 0.31
C GLU A 181 8.51 -13.40 -0.04
N ILE A 182 9.29 -12.95 0.94
CA ILE A 182 10.25 -11.86 0.76
C ILE A 182 11.27 -12.20 -0.32
N ALA A 183 11.82 -13.42 -0.29
CA ALA A 183 12.78 -13.87 -1.28
C ALA A 183 12.16 -14.00 -2.68
N ALA A 184 10.89 -14.45 -2.77
CA ALA A 184 10.17 -14.58 -4.01
C ALA A 184 9.85 -13.19 -4.64
N TYR A 185 9.42 -12.23 -3.83
CA TYR A 185 9.25 -10.84 -4.30
C TYR A 185 10.57 -10.23 -4.77
N ARG A 186 11.65 -10.47 -4.06
CA ARG A 186 12.97 -9.97 -4.49
C ARG A 186 13.36 -10.52 -5.85
N ARG A 187 13.23 -11.84 -6.05
CA ARG A 187 13.49 -12.47 -7.37
C ARG A 187 12.59 -11.90 -8.46
N ALA A 188 11.31 -11.69 -8.15
CA ALA A 188 10.35 -11.15 -9.11
C ALA A 188 10.68 -9.69 -9.51
N ILE A 189 11.08 -8.86 -8.55
CA ILE A 189 11.57 -7.49 -8.80
C ILE A 189 12.78 -7.53 -9.75
N ASP A 190 13.78 -8.36 -9.45
CA ASP A 190 15.00 -8.45 -10.25
C ASP A 190 14.73 -8.92 -11.71
N ARG A 191 13.69 -9.74 -11.93
CA ARG A 191 13.30 -10.28 -13.23
C ARG A 191 12.29 -9.44 -13.99
N SER A 192 11.64 -8.48 -13.34
CA SER A 192 10.53 -7.71 -13.93
C SER A 192 10.94 -6.76 -15.06
N GLY A 193 12.24 -6.39 -15.13
CA GLY A 193 12.75 -5.39 -16.06
C GLY A 193 12.37 -3.95 -15.74
N GLY A 194 11.68 -3.71 -14.61
CA GLY A 194 11.27 -2.37 -14.18
C GLY A 194 12.41 -1.57 -13.51
N THR A 195 12.22 -0.27 -13.44
CA THR A 195 13.12 0.64 -12.71
C THR A 195 12.60 0.80 -11.29
N TRP A 196 13.08 -0.04 -10.38
CA TRP A 196 12.60 -0.05 -8.99
C TRP A 196 13.43 0.85 -8.10
N SER A 197 12.75 1.56 -7.20
CA SER A 197 13.41 2.28 -6.12
C SER A 197 14.13 1.28 -5.19
N SER A 198 15.37 1.60 -4.78
CA SER A 198 16.17 0.75 -3.89
C SER A 198 15.54 0.50 -2.50
N ALA A 199 14.44 1.16 -2.20
CA ALA A 199 13.71 1.08 -0.94
C ALA A 199 12.37 0.38 -1.10
N CYS A 200 12.33 -0.94 -1.33
CA CYS A 200 11.12 -1.73 -1.09
C CYS A 200 10.84 -1.76 0.42
N ARG A 201 9.66 -1.31 0.85
CA ARG A 201 9.25 -1.40 2.26
C ARG A 201 8.59 -2.72 2.54
N LEU A 202 9.06 -3.34 3.61
CA LEU A 202 8.34 -4.40 4.29
C LEU A 202 7.48 -3.74 5.38
N ALA A 203 6.17 -3.96 5.37
CA ALA A 203 5.26 -3.44 6.38
C ALA A 203 5.23 -4.37 7.61
N GLY A 204 5.44 -3.82 8.81
CA GLY A 204 5.40 -4.51 10.08
C GLY A 204 6.67 -4.36 10.94
N PRO A 205 6.67 -4.84 12.20
CA PRO A 205 7.84 -4.82 13.07
C PRO A 205 8.86 -5.87 12.59
N CYS A 206 10.01 -5.40 12.10
CA CYS A 206 11.12 -6.30 11.70
C CYS A 206 11.90 -6.73 12.96
N PRO A 207 11.99 -8.04 13.30
CA PRO A 207 12.85 -8.52 14.36
C PRO A 207 14.33 -8.23 14.04
N TRP A 208 15.11 -7.82 15.04
CA TRP A 208 16.51 -7.40 14.89
C TRP A 208 17.41 -8.43 14.19
N HIS A 209 17.13 -9.73 14.36
CA HIS A 209 17.90 -10.82 13.74
C HIS A 209 17.61 -11.02 12.23
N THR A 210 16.54 -10.42 11.69
CA THR A 210 16.21 -10.47 10.25
C THR A 210 16.80 -9.33 9.44
N LEU A 211 17.42 -8.34 10.10
CA LEU A 211 18.06 -7.19 9.45
C LEU A 211 19.13 -7.60 8.41
N SER A 212 19.83 -8.72 8.64
CA SER A 212 20.87 -9.18 7.71
C SER A 212 20.31 -9.68 6.37
N ILE A 213 19.08 -10.22 6.35
CA ILE A 213 18.43 -10.70 5.13
C ILE A 213 17.75 -9.54 4.40
N CYS A 214 17.27 -8.56 5.17
CA CYS A 214 16.61 -7.37 4.62
C CYS A 214 17.60 -6.22 4.29
N ALA A 215 18.87 -6.32 4.67
CA ALA A 215 19.85 -5.24 4.50
C ALA A 215 19.99 -4.73 3.06
N PRO A 216 19.92 -5.55 2.00
CA PRO A 216 19.89 -5.06 0.63
C PRO A 216 18.60 -4.32 0.26
N MET A 217 17.52 -4.52 1.02
CA MET A 217 16.21 -3.89 0.82
C MET A 217 15.96 -2.70 1.75
N LEU A 218 16.75 -2.55 2.83
CA LEU A 218 16.52 -1.60 3.92
C LEU A 218 17.50 -0.42 3.87
N THR A 219 17.65 0.25 2.76
CA THR A 219 18.38 1.53 2.72
C THR A 219 17.46 2.74 2.93
N CYS A 220 16.45 2.63 3.78
CA CYS A 220 15.69 3.81 4.21
C CYS A 220 15.32 3.73 5.69
N GLY A 221 15.78 4.75 6.42
CA GLY A 221 15.53 4.92 7.83
C GLY A 221 14.06 4.91 8.23
N GLY A 222 13.81 4.13 9.22
CA GLY A 222 12.72 4.07 10.17
C GLY A 222 11.44 4.85 9.91
N PHE A 223 10.37 4.14 9.52
CA PHE A 223 9.05 4.49 9.96
C PHE A 223 8.61 3.46 11.01
N ARG A 224 8.40 3.91 12.22
CA ARG A 224 7.77 3.10 13.27
C ARG A 224 6.26 3.18 13.10
N THR A 225 5.62 2.03 13.19
CA THR A 225 4.18 1.90 13.37
C THR A 225 3.70 2.80 14.49
N THR A 226 2.55 3.41 14.33
CA THR A 226 1.87 4.30 15.25
C THR A 226 1.39 3.60 16.51
N SER A 227 2.32 3.21 17.38
CA SER A 227 2.06 2.99 18.79
C SER A 227 2.98 3.90 19.61
N GLY A 228 2.50 5.06 19.88
CA GLY A 228 2.76 5.80 21.13
C GLY A 228 4.12 6.44 21.40
N THR A 229 5.12 6.50 20.49
CA THR A 229 6.42 7.12 20.81
C THR A 229 7.05 7.98 19.71
N ALA A 230 6.34 8.28 18.64
CA ALA A 230 6.85 9.08 17.51
C ALA A 230 7.06 10.59 17.82
N GLY A 231 6.57 11.11 18.92
CA GLY A 231 6.61 12.54 19.24
C GLY A 231 7.99 13.12 19.59
N ARG A 232 8.99 12.29 19.87
CA ARG A 232 10.31 12.80 20.32
C ARG A 232 11.41 12.82 19.26
N MET A 233 11.28 12.14 18.14
CA MET A 233 12.35 12.01 17.15
C MET A 233 12.34 13.12 16.09
N TRP A 234 11.23 13.82 15.90
CA TRP A 234 11.09 14.91 14.92
C TRP A 234 11.75 16.23 15.34
N ARG A 235 12.08 16.42 16.62
CA ARG A 235 12.64 17.68 17.14
C ARG A 235 14.13 17.86 16.88
N ARG A 236 14.87 16.84 16.40
CA ARG A 236 16.33 16.90 16.24
C ARG A 236 16.84 17.13 14.80
N SER A 237 15.98 17.14 13.81
CA SER A 237 16.42 17.14 12.41
C SER A 237 16.18 18.42 11.62
N LEU A 238 15.62 19.46 12.23
CA LEU A 238 15.42 20.77 11.57
C LEU A 238 15.99 21.89 12.44
N PRO A 239 17.16 22.45 12.14
CA PRO A 239 17.63 23.67 12.77
C PRO A 239 16.81 24.85 12.22
N GLY A 240 16.07 25.56 13.10
CA GLY A 240 15.50 26.86 12.75
C GLY A 240 14.00 27.07 12.97
N TRP A 241 13.24 26.12 13.53
CA TRP A 241 11.82 26.35 13.86
C TRP A 241 11.63 26.63 15.35
N HIS A 242 11.81 27.90 15.75
CA HIS A 242 11.32 28.46 17.00
C HIS A 242 10.08 29.29 16.69
N ALA A 243 8.91 28.65 16.64
CA ALA A 243 7.64 29.34 16.73
C ALA A 243 6.89 28.75 17.95
N GLY A 244 6.60 29.60 18.94
CA GLY A 244 6.00 29.21 20.20
C GLY A 244 4.61 28.60 20.01
N LEU A 245 4.43 27.40 20.53
CA LEU A 245 3.12 26.82 20.79
C LEU A 245 2.76 27.04 22.27
N PRO A 246 1.52 27.41 22.59
CA PRO A 246 1.08 27.57 23.97
C PRO A 246 1.10 26.21 24.69
N THR A 247 1.62 26.21 25.91
CA THR A 247 1.59 25.05 26.81
C THR A 247 0.15 24.84 27.28
N SER A 248 -0.50 23.77 26.81
CA SER A 248 -1.77 23.32 27.35
C SER A 248 -1.53 22.47 28.60
N GLY A 249 -2.19 22.82 29.71
CA GLY A 249 -2.19 22.09 30.95
C GLY A 249 -2.87 20.71 30.89
N PRO A 250 -2.80 19.89 31.94
CA PRO A 250 -3.31 18.52 31.96
C PRO A 250 -4.85 18.54 31.97
N GLY A 251 -5.47 18.03 30.89
CA GLY A 251 -6.92 17.88 30.85
C GLY A 251 -7.60 17.84 29.50
N ALA A 252 -6.88 17.89 28.37
CA ALA A 252 -7.52 17.88 27.06
C ALA A 252 -7.67 16.47 26.49
N GLY A 253 -8.91 16.03 26.28
CA GLY A 253 -9.28 14.79 25.64
C GLY A 253 -8.71 14.65 24.21
N ARG A 254 -8.48 13.42 23.78
CA ARG A 254 -7.90 13.07 22.46
C ARG A 254 -8.83 13.50 21.33
N THR A 255 -8.56 14.61 20.69
CA THR A 255 -9.10 14.92 19.37
C THR A 255 -8.17 14.38 18.32
N ARG A 256 -8.66 13.45 17.49
CA ARG A 256 -7.97 13.01 16.28
C ARG A 256 -8.05 14.15 15.26
N THR A 257 -6.95 14.82 15.03
CA THR A 257 -6.87 15.82 13.95
C THR A 257 -6.52 15.07 12.66
N CYS A 258 -7.52 14.86 11.84
CA CYS A 258 -7.34 14.38 10.48
C CYS A 258 -6.95 15.57 9.61
N CYS A 259 -5.73 15.61 9.08
CA CYS A 259 -5.30 16.63 8.12
C CYS A 259 -5.96 16.38 6.77
N ARG A 260 -7.17 16.89 6.58
CA ARG A 260 -7.85 16.93 5.29
C ARG A 260 -7.42 18.20 4.55
N TRP A 261 -6.61 18.05 3.52
CA TRP A 261 -6.26 19.12 2.59
C TRP A 261 -7.26 19.12 1.43
N GLY A 262 -8.16 20.07 1.44
CA GLY A 262 -9.16 20.31 0.41
C GLY A 262 -10.47 20.81 1.02
N GLY A 263 -10.70 22.05 0.95
CA GLY A 263 -11.79 22.98 1.23
C GLY A 263 -13.19 22.48 1.69
N SER A 264 -13.29 21.62 2.69
CA SER A 264 -14.57 21.34 3.35
C SER A 264 -14.39 21.27 4.86
N ARG A 265 -15.16 22.05 5.60
CA ARG A 265 -15.12 22.14 7.06
C ARG A 265 -15.68 20.87 7.68
N CYS A 266 -15.00 20.28 8.66
CA CYS A 266 -15.62 19.32 9.57
C CYS A 266 -16.62 20.06 10.47
N GLY A 267 -17.90 19.73 10.36
CA GLY A 267 -18.92 20.14 11.32
C GLY A 267 -18.80 19.32 12.61
N PRO A 268 -19.23 19.88 13.77
CA PRO A 268 -19.20 19.14 15.02
C PRO A 268 -20.23 17.99 15.00
N SER A 269 -19.81 16.80 15.37
CA SER A 269 -20.70 15.67 15.60
C SER A 269 -21.62 15.97 16.78
N GLY A 270 -22.91 16.18 16.50
CA GLY A 270 -23.95 16.40 17.50
C GLY A 270 -24.13 15.16 18.39
N GLY A 271 -23.98 15.35 19.69
CA GLY A 271 -24.33 14.36 20.68
C GLY A 271 -25.84 14.17 20.75
N LEU A 272 -26.29 12.93 20.66
CA LEU A 272 -27.68 12.55 20.97
C LEU A 272 -27.88 12.54 22.48
N HIS A 273 -28.60 13.52 22.97
CA HIS A 273 -29.21 13.46 24.33
C HIS A 273 -30.52 12.68 24.24
N GLY A 274 -30.58 11.53 24.90
CA GLY A 274 -31.82 10.85 25.16
C GLY A 274 -32.65 11.65 26.21
N SER A 275 -33.92 11.86 25.91
CA SER A 275 -34.90 12.23 26.93
C SER A 275 -35.98 11.16 26.99
N ARG A 276 -36.19 10.71 28.22
CA ARG A 276 -37.33 9.88 28.64
C ARG A 276 -38.62 10.70 28.53
N ALA A 277 -39.64 10.11 28.07
CA ALA A 277 -40.99 10.05 28.64
C ALA A 277 -41.75 8.94 27.88
#